data_2138c3b01d146b8fd7a668bd1e4c7840
#
_entry.id   2138c3b01d146b8fd7a668bd1e4c7840
#
_cell.length_a   1.000
_cell.length_b   1.000
_cell.length_c   1.000
_cell.angle_alpha   90.00
_cell.angle_beta   90.00
_cell.angle_gamma   90.00
#
_symmetry.space_group_name_H-M   'P 1'
#
loop_
_entity.id
_entity.type
_entity.pdbx_description
1 polymer ?
#
loop_
_entity_poly.entity_id
_entity_poly.type
_entity_poly.pdbx_seq_one_letter_code
_entity_poly.pdbx_strand_id
1 'polypeptide(L)'
;DAAGLAITNRMTSQIRGYAVAIRNSNDGISMAQTAEGAMGQVTSMLQRMRELSVQSSNGSLNTSDRQSIQQEVNQLKQEIDNIATKTNHNNIKLLDGSAGKITLQTGVNAGDTMNIAFGSVKTKDIGLGSRASLSSVATSFASTAAPAMKDGDLILNGVVVGASLATDDSKSNVGNEASAIAKAAAINRVSAQSGVFATVNKTVAEGSVMTAAVSNGTISINGVSTATVYTSDDAELSRQAVVTAINNIAEQTGVKAINTHDDKQGVVLQAADGRNIEIDTTMTTATTGLGASNVYAGTFELNTLDGRSIDVSSNVSGKISNSGLNFGTYAADTAQAVTLARKPQATAAAPVAGTTAGTETGVFNGDTLVLNNVSIDAANALDDQASSTDAASSTKAASAIAIAAAINKKTGMTGVTATAEPNVINGSGFQSGVVTKLNLNGVDVQISLGASSTRDDVLNAINAAQGQTGVVASAWGEGITLTAADGRNISISSDATDAKALGLGGVTIGTAGDKTDAVTQYSTVKLSSDKAFTVESGSEGNDNFAALGFRRGTFGGSDNALKVADIDVTTQAGATDAIKALDAALNSVSADQAKAGAFQNRL
;
A
#
# COMPACT_ATOMS: atom_id res chain seq x y z
N ASP A 1 -4.26 -13.13 68.90
CA ASP A 1 -4.52 -14.25 67.99
C ASP A 1 -3.89 -13.92 66.62
N ALA A 2 -2.90 -14.73 66.24
CA ALA A 2 -2.12 -14.48 64.98
C ALA A 2 -3.02 -14.57 63.74
N ALA A 3 -4.08 -15.39 63.75
CA ALA A 3 -5.01 -15.49 62.63
C ALA A 3 -5.88 -14.23 62.48
N GLY A 4 -6.33 -13.66 63.60
CA GLY A 4 -7.06 -12.39 63.60
C GLY A 4 -6.23 -11.22 63.11
N LEU A 5 -4.95 -11.15 63.49
CA LEU A 5 -4.02 -10.13 63.02
C LEU A 5 -3.75 -10.26 61.49
N ALA A 6 -3.59 -11.48 60.97
CA ALA A 6 -3.41 -11.72 59.55
C ALA A 6 -4.63 -11.30 58.71
N ILE A 7 -5.85 -11.60 59.19
CA ILE A 7 -7.11 -11.19 58.56
C ILE A 7 -7.24 -9.66 58.60
N THR A 8 -6.98 -9.00 59.73
CA THR A 8 -7.05 -7.55 59.85
C THR A 8 -6.07 -6.83 58.94
N ASN A 9 -4.83 -7.32 58.86
CA ASN A 9 -3.81 -6.77 57.94
C ASN A 9 -4.23 -6.89 56.46
N ARG A 10 -4.80 -8.03 56.07
CA ARG A 10 -5.31 -8.23 54.69
C ARG A 10 -6.49 -7.30 54.39
N MET A 11 -7.45 -7.19 55.33
CA MET A 11 -8.60 -6.28 55.19
C MET A 11 -8.15 -4.82 55.12
N THR A 12 -7.20 -4.41 55.97
CA THR A 12 -6.65 -3.05 55.94
C THR A 12 -5.94 -2.75 54.61
N SER A 13 -5.20 -3.71 54.08
CA SER A 13 -4.56 -3.60 52.74
C SER A 13 -5.61 -3.44 51.64
N GLN A 14 -6.69 -4.25 51.67
CA GLN A 14 -7.79 -4.15 50.72
C GLN A 14 -8.51 -2.79 50.80
N ILE A 15 -8.81 -2.30 51.99
CA ILE A 15 -9.45 -0.98 52.19
C ILE A 15 -8.58 0.14 51.59
N ARG A 16 -7.26 0.11 51.85
CA ARG A 16 -6.34 1.08 51.28
C ARG A 16 -6.28 0.94 49.74
N GLY A 17 -6.31 -0.28 49.22
CA GLY A 17 -6.36 -0.56 47.79
C GLY A 17 -7.62 0.02 47.13
N TYR A 18 -8.80 -0.18 47.74
CA TYR A 18 -10.06 0.41 47.25
C TYR A 18 -10.02 1.93 47.25
N ALA A 19 -9.46 2.56 48.30
CA ALA A 19 -9.34 4.01 48.36
C ALA A 19 -8.45 4.57 47.21
N VAL A 20 -7.44 3.83 46.79
CA VAL A 20 -6.63 4.18 45.61
C VAL A 20 -7.41 3.95 44.32
N ALA A 21 -8.09 2.80 44.20
CA ALA A 21 -8.90 2.47 43.02
C ALA A 21 -10.01 3.51 42.76
N ILE A 22 -10.68 3.99 43.81
CA ILE A 22 -11.68 5.07 43.72
C ILE A 22 -11.04 6.38 43.21
N ARG A 23 -9.84 6.73 43.68
CA ARG A 23 -9.14 7.91 43.14
C ARG A 23 -8.80 7.75 41.68
N ASN A 24 -8.28 6.58 41.27
CA ASN A 24 -7.97 6.29 39.88
C ASN A 24 -9.22 6.35 38.98
N SER A 25 -10.37 5.87 39.48
CA SER A 25 -11.66 5.98 38.78
C SER A 25 -12.10 7.44 38.63
N ASN A 26 -11.98 8.24 39.70
CA ASN A 26 -12.29 9.67 39.63
C ASN A 26 -11.36 10.43 38.65
N ASP A 27 -10.08 10.06 38.59
CA ASP A 27 -9.14 10.61 37.61
C ASP A 27 -9.57 10.24 36.17
N GLY A 28 -10.01 9.00 35.96
CA GLY A 28 -10.56 8.56 34.68
C GLY A 28 -11.83 9.31 34.27
N ILE A 29 -12.75 9.54 35.22
CA ILE A 29 -13.95 10.36 34.99
C ILE A 29 -13.56 11.78 34.59
N SER A 30 -12.62 12.39 35.30
CA SER A 30 -12.15 13.75 35.03
C SER A 30 -11.49 13.88 33.67
N MET A 31 -10.71 12.85 33.25
CA MET A 31 -10.15 12.76 31.88
C MET A 31 -11.25 12.70 30.83
N ALA A 32 -12.25 11.84 31.02
CA ALA A 32 -13.36 11.69 30.10
C ALA A 32 -14.20 12.98 29.99
N GLN A 33 -14.47 13.67 31.09
CA GLN A 33 -15.16 14.96 31.11
C GLN A 33 -14.36 16.06 30.37
N THR A 34 -13.04 16.10 30.57
CA THR A 34 -12.17 17.06 29.89
C THR A 34 -12.20 16.83 28.38
N ALA A 35 -12.10 15.56 27.93
CA ALA A 35 -12.17 15.20 26.53
C ALA A 35 -13.54 15.53 25.94
N GLU A 36 -14.64 15.18 26.62
CA GLU A 36 -16.01 15.43 26.17
C GLU A 36 -16.29 16.94 26.02
N GLY A 37 -15.88 17.76 26.98
CA GLY A 37 -16.04 19.21 26.90
C GLY A 37 -15.29 19.83 25.72
N ALA A 38 -14.06 19.39 25.45
CA ALA A 38 -13.29 19.84 24.30
C ALA A 38 -13.90 19.36 22.97
N MET A 39 -14.37 18.11 22.90
CA MET A 39 -15.08 17.60 21.72
C MET A 39 -16.39 18.35 21.45
N GLY A 40 -17.08 18.84 22.48
CA GLY A 40 -18.26 19.72 22.35
C GLY A 40 -17.94 21.03 21.62
N GLN A 41 -16.79 21.64 21.92
CA GLN A 41 -16.32 22.84 21.20
C GLN A 41 -15.98 22.53 19.75
N VAL A 42 -15.29 21.41 19.48
CA VAL A 42 -14.99 20.95 18.12
C VAL A 42 -16.28 20.72 17.33
N THR A 43 -17.27 20.08 17.92
CA THR A 43 -18.60 19.87 17.29
C THR A 43 -19.25 21.18 16.87
N SER A 44 -19.22 22.20 17.72
CA SER A 44 -19.78 23.53 17.40
C SER A 44 -19.05 24.19 16.24
N MET A 45 -17.73 24.05 16.16
CA MET A 45 -16.95 24.59 15.04
C MET A 45 -17.19 23.82 13.74
N LEU A 46 -17.31 22.51 13.78
CA LEU A 46 -17.66 21.69 12.61
C LEU A 46 -19.05 22.04 12.07
N GLN A 47 -20.03 22.29 12.97
CA GLN A 47 -21.36 22.77 12.58
C GLN A 47 -21.27 24.14 11.89
N ARG A 48 -20.48 25.07 12.41
CA ARG A 48 -20.25 26.37 11.79
C ARG A 48 -19.59 26.26 10.42
N MET A 49 -18.58 25.41 10.29
CA MET A 49 -17.96 25.12 8.99
C MET A 49 -18.96 24.55 7.99
N ARG A 50 -19.87 23.69 8.46
CA ARG A 50 -20.95 23.13 7.63
C ARG A 50 -21.91 24.21 7.14
N GLU A 51 -22.33 25.14 7.99
CA GLU A 51 -23.15 26.29 7.58
C GLU A 51 -22.46 27.11 6.50
N LEU A 52 -21.17 27.43 6.69
CA LEU A 52 -20.36 28.16 5.72
C LEU A 52 -20.23 27.41 4.38
N SER A 53 -20.08 26.08 4.44
CA SER A 53 -20.02 25.24 3.24
C SER A 53 -21.37 25.23 2.49
N VAL A 54 -22.48 25.14 3.20
CA VAL A 54 -23.83 25.26 2.60
C VAL A 54 -24.01 26.65 1.98
N GLN A 55 -23.59 27.71 2.65
CA GLN A 55 -23.62 29.05 2.08
C GLN A 55 -22.77 29.16 0.81
N SER A 56 -21.56 28.60 0.82
CA SER A 56 -20.65 28.64 -0.33
C SER A 56 -21.11 27.75 -1.49
N SER A 57 -21.91 26.72 -1.24
CA SER A 57 -22.50 25.88 -2.28
C SER A 57 -23.57 26.60 -3.12
N ASN A 58 -24.03 27.76 -2.68
CA ASN A 58 -25.03 28.54 -3.42
C ASN A 58 -24.45 29.12 -4.70
N GLY A 59 -25.07 28.84 -5.86
CA GLY A 59 -24.65 29.31 -7.17
C GLY A 59 -24.67 30.84 -7.37
N SER A 60 -25.34 31.60 -6.48
CA SER A 60 -25.41 33.05 -6.55
C SER A 60 -24.17 33.78 -6.03
N LEU A 61 -23.25 33.09 -5.34
CA LEU A 61 -22.04 33.69 -4.81
C LEU A 61 -20.95 33.83 -5.88
N ASN A 62 -20.22 34.93 -5.83
CA ASN A 62 -19.04 35.15 -6.68
C ASN A 62 -17.79 34.51 -6.02
N THR A 63 -16.67 34.50 -6.76
CA THR A 63 -15.41 33.89 -6.30
C THR A 63 -14.83 34.62 -5.08
N SER A 64 -14.96 35.94 -4.99
CA SER A 64 -14.44 36.74 -3.86
C SER A 64 -15.19 36.44 -2.56
N ASP A 65 -16.52 36.25 -2.65
CA ASP A 65 -17.35 35.90 -1.50
C ASP A 65 -16.95 34.50 -0.96
N ARG A 66 -16.76 33.54 -1.88
CA ARG A 66 -16.31 32.19 -1.50
C ARG A 66 -14.90 32.19 -0.90
N GLN A 67 -13.99 33.03 -1.38
CA GLN A 67 -12.66 33.19 -0.79
C GLN A 67 -12.73 33.74 0.63
N SER A 68 -13.65 34.69 0.90
CA SER A 68 -13.87 35.20 2.26
C SER A 68 -14.40 34.13 3.20
N ILE A 69 -15.35 33.29 2.72
CA ILE A 69 -15.84 32.13 3.46
C ILE A 69 -14.70 31.15 3.74
N GLN A 70 -13.83 30.89 2.76
CA GLN A 70 -12.68 29.99 2.92
C GLN A 70 -11.71 30.50 4.00
N GLN A 71 -11.52 31.80 4.15
CA GLN A 71 -10.69 32.34 5.22
C GLN A 71 -11.28 32.04 6.60
N GLU A 72 -12.61 32.18 6.79
CA GLU A 72 -13.27 31.83 8.05
C GLU A 72 -13.14 30.31 8.31
N VAL A 73 -13.34 29.47 7.29
CA VAL A 73 -13.14 28.02 7.38
C VAL A 73 -11.71 27.68 7.80
N ASN A 74 -10.70 28.36 7.26
CA ASN A 74 -9.30 28.12 7.63
C ASN A 74 -9.01 28.50 9.09
N GLN A 75 -9.62 29.57 9.60
CA GLN A 75 -9.49 29.95 11.02
C GLN A 75 -10.13 28.90 11.93
N LEU A 76 -11.32 28.40 11.58
CA LEU A 76 -11.98 27.33 12.32
C LEU A 76 -11.17 26.03 12.33
N LYS A 77 -10.54 25.65 11.20
CA LYS A 77 -9.60 24.51 11.12
C LYS A 77 -8.45 24.68 12.11
N GLN A 78 -7.81 25.84 12.15
CA GLN A 78 -6.71 26.12 13.06
C GLN A 78 -7.15 26.04 14.53
N GLU A 79 -8.35 26.50 14.86
CA GLU A 79 -8.85 26.45 16.22
C GLU A 79 -9.19 25.01 16.63
N ILE A 80 -9.75 24.18 15.74
CA ILE A 80 -9.95 22.75 16.00
C ILE A 80 -8.61 22.07 16.30
N ASP A 81 -7.57 22.32 15.49
CA ASP A 81 -6.25 21.73 15.71
C ASP A 81 -5.60 22.25 17.00
N ASN A 82 -5.84 23.50 17.38
CA ASN A 82 -5.42 24.07 18.66
C ASN A 82 -6.08 23.33 19.85
N ILE A 83 -7.40 23.13 19.81
CA ILE A 83 -8.12 22.39 20.84
C ILE A 83 -7.60 20.96 20.91
N ALA A 84 -7.47 20.27 19.76
CA ALA A 84 -6.98 18.90 19.71
C ALA A 84 -5.59 18.74 20.35
N THR A 85 -4.68 19.69 20.09
CA THR A 85 -3.29 19.64 20.57
C THR A 85 -3.10 20.14 21.99
N LYS A 86 -3.95 21.06 22.48
CA LYS A 86 -3.81 21.68 23.80
C LYS A 86 -4.61 20.94 24.88
N THR A 87 -5.67 20.21 24.50
CA THR A 87 -6.47 19.45 25.46
C THR A 87 -5.64 18.33 26.07
N ASN A 88 -5.38 18.44 27.35
CA ASN A 88 -4.62 17.44 28.11
C ASN A 88 -5.15 17.30 29.52
N HIS A 89 -4.88 16.16 30.14
CA HIS A 89 -5.08 15.89 31.55
C HIS A 89 -3.78 15.30 32.09
N ASN A 90 -3.22 15.95 33.09
CA ASN A 90 -1.97 15.52 33.74
C ASN A 90 -0.82 15.31 32.74
N ASN A 91 -0.64 16.21 31.77
CA ASN A 91 0.29 16.14 30.64
C ASN A 91 0.01 15.04 29.57
N ILE A 92 -1.06 14.27 29.73
CA ILE A 92 -1.48 13.31 28.69
C ILE A 92 -2.38 14.05 27.71
N LYS A 93 -1.99 14.11 26.45
CA LYS A 93 -2.80 14.68 25.36
C LYS A 93 -3.96 13.74 25.05
N LEU A 94 -5.20 14.23 25.14
CA LEU A 94 -6.37 13.37 25.04
C LEU A 94 -6.92 13.24 23.61
N LEU A 95 -6.80 14.31 22.80
CA LEU A 95 -7.51 14.45 21.53
C LEU A 95 -6.60 14.60 20.30
N ASP A 96 -5.31 14.40 20.44
CA ASP A 96 -4.35 14.51 19.31
C ASP A 96 -3.93 13.16 18.73
N GLY A 97 -4.48 12.06 19.27
CA GLY A 97 -4.17 10.69 18.86
C GLY A 97 -2.92 10.08 19.50
N SER A 98 -2.16 10.85 20.30
CA SER A 98 -0.91 10.37 20.91
C SER A 98 -1.11 9.56 22.20
N ALA A 99 -2.23 9.73 22.89
CA ALA A 99 -2.51 9.04 24.18
C ALA A 99 -2.65 7.52 24.04
N GLY A 100 -3.08 7.04 22.87
CA GLY A 100 -3.36 5.64 22.66
C GLY A 100 -4.37 5.09 23.68
N LYS A 101 -4.09 3.89 24.16
CA LYS A 101 -4.90 3.20 25.16
C LYS A 101 -4.36 3.48 26.57
N ILE A 102 -5.14 4.16 27.39
CA ILE A 102 -4.81 4.46 28.78
C ILE A 102 -5.43 3.38 29.65
N THR A 103 -4.62 2.69 30.45
CA THR A 103 -5.07 1.64 31.35
C THR A 103 -5.15 2.19 32.79
N LEU A 104 -6.33 2.16 33.37
CA LEU A 104 -6.57 2.57 34.76
C LEU A 104 -6.77 1.33 35.64
N GLN A 105 -6.09 1.28 36.79
CA GLN A 105 -6.33 0.25 37.81
C GLN A 105 -7.54 0.68 38.65
N THR A 106 -8.68 0.00 38.44
CA THR A 106 -9.98 0.35 39.06
C THR A 106 -10.39 -0.62 40.17
N GLY A 107 -9.57 -1.64 40.43
CA GLY A 107 -9.78 -2.60 41.51
C GLY A 107 -8.51 -2.91 42.29
N VAL A 108 -8.62 -3.79 43.31
CA VAL A 108 -7.55 -4.12 44.26
C VAL A 108 -6.69 -5.29 43.82
N ASN A 109 -7.16 -6.10 42.86
CA ASN A 109 -6.43 -7.26 42.36
C ASN A 109 -5.65 -6.91 41.11
N ALA A 110 -4.57 -7.67 40.86
CA ALA A 110 -3.85 -7.55 39.62
C ALA A 110 -4.78 -7.92 38.45
N GLY A 111 -4.89 -7.03 37.45
CA GLY A 111 -5.79 -7.21 36.31
C GLY A 111 -7.17 -6.55 36.42
N ASP A 112 -7.54 -6.01 37.56
CA ASP A 112 -8.77 -5.22 37.72
C ASP A 112 -8.57 -3.84 37.06
N THR A 113 -8.47 -3.82 35.73
CA THR A 113 -8.15 -2.61 34.96
C THR A 113 -9.26 -2.23 34.00
N MET A 114 -9.38 -0.95 33.75
CA MET A 114 -10.23 -0.39 32.69
C MET A 114 -9.39 0.38 31.68
N ASN A 115 -9.70 0.20 30.43
CA ASN A 115 -9.01 0.87 29.32
C ASN A 115 -9.87 2.01 28.78
N ILE A 116 -9.28 3.19 28.67
CA ILE A 116 -9.87 4.37 28.06
C ILE A 116 -9.04 4.72 26.83
N ALA A 117 -9.69 5.01 25.72
CA ALA A 117 -9.06 5.52 24.52
C ALA A 117 -9.94 6.61 23.90
N PHE A 118 -9.32 7.70 23.48
CA PHE A 118 -9.97 8.78 22.76
C PHE A 118 -9.38 8.86 21.34
N GLY A 119 -10.25 9.10 20.35
CA GLY A 119 -9.85 9.33 18.96
C GLY A 119 -9.17 10.69 18.77
N SER A 120 -8.39 10.85 17.71
CA SER A 120 -7.90 12.16 17.30
C SER A 120 -9.03 12.98 16.71
N VAL A 121 -9.15 14.24 17.15
CA VAL A 121 -10.07 15.22 16.55
C VAL A 121 -9.34 16.29 15.72
N LYS A 122 -8.05 16.08 15.40
CA LYS A 122 -7.33 16.97 14.48
C LYS A 122 -8.01 17.00 13.12
N THR A 123 -7.99 18.14 12.45
CA THR A 123 -8.62 18.32 11.13
C THR A 123 -8.10 17.35 10.09
N LYS A 124 -6.84 16.93 10.20
CA LYS A 124 -6.23 15.93 9.31
C LYS A 124 -6.75 14.50 9.51
N ASP A 125 -7.35 14.21 10.67
CA ASP A 125 -7.73 12.85 11.06
C ASP A 125 -9.25 12.63 10.94
N ILE A 126 -10.07 13.68 11.10
CA ILE A 126 -11.53 13.64 10.98
C ILE A 126 -11.99 14.05 9.58
N GLY A 127 -13.12 13.49 9.12
CA GLY A 127 -13.69 13.78 7.81
C GLY A 127 -14.18 12.53 7.11
N LEU A 128 -14.40 12.63 5.81
CA LEU A 128 -14.84 11.53 4.96
C LEU A 128 -13.67 10.61 4.63
N GLY A 129 -13.90 9.31 4.79
CA GLY A 129 -12.90 8.28 4.56
C GLY A 129 -11.78 8.28 5.60
N SER A 130 -11.11 7.16 5.76
CA SER A 130 -9.86 7.07 6.51
C SER A 130 -8.69 7.26 5.56
N ARG A 131 -7.55 7.76 6.05
CA ARG A 131 -6.31 7.65 5.28
C ARG A 131 -5.98 6.18 5.13
N ALA A 132 -5.70 5.74 3.92
CA ALA A 132 -5.27 4.38 3.70
C ALA A 132 -3.90 4.19 4.33
N SER A 133 -3.78 3.16 5.16
CA SER A 133 -2.49 2.79 5.74
C SER A 133 -1.62 2.05 4.73
N LEU A 134 -2.23 1.32 3.79
CA LEU A 134 -1.52 0.58 2.75
C LEU A 134 -2.40 0.46 1.52
N SER A 135 -1.86 0.79 0.36
CA SER A 135 -2.52 0.59 -0.93
C SER A 135 -1.94 -0.64 -1.64
N SER A 136 -2.82 -1.48 -2.18
CA SER A 136 -2.42 -2.56 -3.09
C SER A 136 -1.92 -1.99 -4.41
N VAL A 137 -1.16 -2.77 -5.17
CA VAL A 137 -0.65 -2.36 -6.47
C VAL A 137 -1.46 -3.00 -7.58
N ALA A 138 -1.76 -2.23 -8.63
CA ALA A 138 -2.49 -2.70 -9.81
C ALA A 138 -1.74 -3.86 -10.50
N THR A 139 -2.48 -4.89 -10.89
CA THR A 139 -1.93 -6.06 -11.60
C THR A 139 -2.61 -6.23 -12.94
N SER A 140 -1.89 -6.81 -13.90
CA SER A 140 -2.46 -7.24 -15.18
C SER A 140 -2.20 -8.73 -15.39
N PHE A 141 -3.12 -9.42 -16.04
CA PHE A 141 -3.04 -10.86 -16.27
C PHE A 141 -3.79 -11.26 -17.56
N ALA A 142 -3.43 -12.40 -18.13
CA ALA A 142 -4.18 -12.96 -19.25
C ALA A 142 -5.56 -13.43 -18.79
N SER A 143 -6.59 -13.25 -19.60
CA SER A 143 -7.98 -13.62 -19.28
C SER A 143 -8.16 -15.07 -18.84
N THR A 144 -7.25 -15.96 -19.25
CA THR A 144 -7.25 -17.40 -18.90
C THR A 144 -6.48 -17.74 -17.61
N ALA A 145 -5.83 -16.76 -16.95
CA ALA A 145 -4.91 -16.99 -15.84
C ALA A 145 -5.11 -15.96 -14.70
N ALA A 146 -6.35 -15.75 -14.28
CA ALA A 146 -6.69 -14.81 -13.22
C ALA A 146 -6.04 -15.20 -11.88
N PRO A 147 -5.24 -14.32 -11.25
CA PRO A 147 -4.57 -14.57 -9.98
C PRO A 147 -5.54 -14.36 -8.80
N ALA A 148 -6.51 -15.27 -8.66
CA ALA A 148 -7.44 -15.25 -7.53
C ALA A 148 -6.70 -15.45 -6.21
N MET A 149 -7.10 -14.75 -5.19
CA MET A 149 -6.60 -14.95 -3.83
C MET A 149 -7.23 -16.21 -3.25
N LYS A 150 -6.39 -17.12 -2.72
CA LYS A 150 -6.79 -18.37 -2.06
C LYS A 150 -6.72 -18.23 -0.55
N ASP A 151 -7.32 -19.18 0.16
CA ASP A 151 -7.24 -19.23 1.62
C ASP A 151 -5.78 -19.26 2.08
N GLY A 152 -5.40 -18.29 2.91
CA GLY A 152 -4.04 -18.20 3.45
C GLY A 152 -3.01 -17.52 2.55
N ASP A 153 -3.36 -17.06 1.35
CA ASP A 153 -2.51 -16.19 0.55
C ASP A 153 -2.24 -14.86 1.27
N LEU A 154 -3.19 -14.41 2.07
CA LEU A 154 -3.13 -13.18 2.85
C LEU A 154 -3.52 -13.46 4.31
N ILE A 155 -2.70 -12.99 5.23
CA ILE A 155 -2.97 -12.94 6.67
C ILE A 155 -2.81 -11.49 7.10
N LEU A 156 -3.84 -10.93 7.76
CA LEU A 156 -3.84 -9.56 8.27
C LEU A 156 -3.95 -9.59 9.80
N ASN A 157 -2.95 -9.03 10.48
CA ASN A 157 -2.88 -9.00 11.95
C ASN A 157 -3.10 -10.40 12.59
N GLY A 158 -2.52 -11.43 11.97
CA GLY A 158 -2.65 -12.82 12.43
C GLY A 158 -3.96 -13.53 12.04
N VAL A 159 -4.88 -12.84 11.34
CA VAL A 159 -6.16 -13.41 10.88
C VAL A 159 -6.05 -13.82 9.41
N VAL A 160 -6.33 -15.10 9.13
CA VAL A 160 -6.33 -15.63 7.76
C VAL A 160 -7.49 -15.03 6.96
N VAL A 161 -7.18 -14.45 5.81
CA VAL A 161 -8.18 -13.98 4.85
C VAL A 161 -8.56 -15.13 3.94
N GLY A 162 -9.86 -15.36 3.78
CA GLY A 162 -10.38 -16.39 2.89
C GLY A 162 -10.21 -16.04 1.40
N ALA A 163 -10.53 -17.00 0.54
CA ALA A 163 -10.45 -16.82 -0.91
C ALA A 163 -11.32 -15.65 -1.42
N SER A 164 -10.86 -14.97 -2.45
CA SER A 164 -11.67 -14.04 -3.24
C SER A 164 -12.57 -14.82 -4.20
N LEU A 165 -13.86 -14.50 -4.21
CA LEU A 165 -14.85 -15.25 -4.96
C LEU A 165 -15.37 -14.44 -6.15
N ALA A 166 -15.58 -15.10 -7.29
CA ALA A 166 -16.16 -14.45 -8.47
C ALA A 166 -17.57 -13.87 -8.19
N THR A 167 -18.32 -14.45 -7.25
CA THR A 167 -19.64 -13.97 -6.83
C THR A 167 -19.62 -12.64 -6.08
N ASP A 168 -18.46 -12.23 -5.56
CA ASP A 168 -18.29 -10.95 -4.85
C ASP A 168 -18.20 -9.76 -5.83
N ASP A 169 -17.92 -10.02 -7.10
CA ASP A 169 -17.81 -9.00 -8.14
C ASP A 169 -18.81 -9.23 -9.28
N SER A 170 -19.87 -8.47 -9.26
CA SER A 170 -20.90 -8.45 -10.31
C SER A 170 -20.65 -7.39 -11.41
N LYS A 171 -19.52 -6.68 -11.36
CA LYS A 171 -19.20 -5.56 -12.25
C LYS A 171 -18.23 -5.95 -13.37
N SER A 172 -17.23 -6.75 -13.04
CA SER A 172 -16.22 -7.18 -14.01
C SER A 172 -16.78 -8.21 -14.99
N ASN A 173 -16.29 -8.18 -16.23
CA ASN A 173 -16.67 -9.15 -17.27
C ASN A 173 -15.82 -10.42 -17.18
N VAL A 174 -14.54 -10.29 -16.85
CA VAL A 174 -13.55 -11.39 -16.80
C VAL A 174 -12.70 -11.27 -15.56
N GLY A 175 -12.30 -12.42 -14.96
CA GLY A 175 -11.40 -12.47 -13.82
C GLY A 175 -12.00 -11.85 -12.56
N ASN A 176 -13.29 -12.02 -12.35
CA ASN A 176 -14.03 -11.43 -11.23
C ASN A 176 -13.41 -11.79 -9.88
N GLU A 177 -12.95 -13.04 -9.72
CA GLU A 177 -12.28 -13.53 -8.50
C GLU A 177 -10.92 -12.88 -8.23
N ALA A 178 -10.27 -12.33 -9.27
CA ALA A 178 -8.99 -11.63 -9.16
C ALA A 178 -9.14 -10.10 -9.05
N SER A 179 -10.37 -9.59 -9.13
CA SER A 179 -10.65 -8.15 -9.08
C SER A 179 -10.36 -7.54 -7.70
N ALA A 180 -10.13 -6.24 -7.68
CA ALA A 180 -10.04 -5.49 -6.43
C ALA A 180 -11.33 -5.58 -5.60
N ILE A 181 -12.48 -5.66 -6.27
CA ILE A 181 -13.80 -5.80 -5.63
C ILE A 181 -13.87 -7.11 -4.84
N ALA A 182 -13.54 -8.24 -5.47
CA ALA A 182 -13.59 -9.55 -4.82
C ALA A 182 -12.55 -9.68 -3.70
N LYS A 183 -11.34 -9.15 -3.90
CA LYS A 183 -10.29 -9.15 -2.87
C LYS A 183 -10.67 -8.29 -1.67
N ALA A 184 -11.19 -7.09 -1.90
CA ALA A 184 -11.68 -6.23 -0.83
C ALA A 184 -12.85 -6.86 -0.07
N ALA A 185 -13.77 -7.53 -0.76
CA ALA A 185 -14.86 -8.27 -0.13
C ALA A 185 -14.33 -9.39 0.78
N ALA A 186 -13.33 -10.17 0.32
CA ALA A 186 -12.69 -11.20 1.13
C ALA A 186 -12.06 -10.64 2.42
N ILE A 187 -11.34 -9.53 2.32
CA ILE A 187 -10.73 -8.82 3.47
C ILE A 187 -11.82 -8.33 4.43
N ASN A 188 -12.89 -7.73 3.89
CA ASN A 188 -13.96 -7.15 4.69
C ASN A 188 -14.79 -8.21 5.45
N ARG A 189 -14.82 -9.46 4.98
CA ARG A 189 -15.43 -10.59 5.73
C ARG A 189 -14.76 -10.86 7.06
N VAL A 190 -13.48 -10.54 7.21
CA VAL A 190 -12.70 -10.75 8.44
C VAL A 190 -12.32 -9.45 9.16
N SER A 191 -12.88 -8.32 8.75
CA SER A 191 -12.50 -6.99 9.26
C SER A 191 -12.74 -6.83 10.76
N ALA A 192 -13.80 -7.43 11.30
CA ALA A 192 -14.09 -7.39 12.74
C ALA A 192 -13.01 -8.11 13.59
N GLN A 193 -12.38 -9.17 13.05
CA GLN A 193 -11.33 -9.94 13.74
C GLN A 193 -9.95 -9.33 13.50
N SER A 194 -9.65 -8.96 12.26
CA SER A 194 -8.34 -8.41 11.87
C SER A 194 -8.15 -6.95 12.30
N GLY A 195 -9.24 -6.21 12.49
CA GLY A 195 -9.22 -4.76 12.69
C GLY A 195 -8.88 -3.98 11.41
N VAL A 196 -8.85 -4.64 10.24
CA VAL A 196 -8.48 -4.06 8.93
C VAL A 196 -9.66 -4.18 7.99
N PHE A 197 -9.97 -3.11 7.25
CA PHE A 197 -10.95 -3.13 6.19
C PHE A 197 -10.36 -2.60 4.88
N ALA A 198 -10.96 -3.00 3.76
CA ALA A 198 -10.53 -2.64 2.42
C ALA A 198 -11.57 -1.76 1.71
N THR A 199 -11.08 -0.75 0.99
CA THR A 199 -11.88 0.12 0.12
C THR A 199 -11.36 0.00 -1.31
N VAL A 200 -12.26 -0.20 -2.27
CA VAL A 200 -11.89 -0.36 -3.69
C VAL A 200 -11.67 1.01 -4.33
N ASN A 201 -10.59 1.14 -5.11
CA ASN A 201 -10.30 2.31 -5.92
C ASN A 201 -10.76 2.11 -7.38
N LYS A 202 -10.77 3.21 -8.15
CA LYS A 202 -10.92 3.13 -9.61
C LYS A 202 -9.85 2.23 -10.23
N THR A 203 -10.21 1.48 -11.26
CA THR A 203 -9.24 0.73 -12.06
C THR A 203 -8.66 1.63 -13.14
N VAL A 204 -7.35 1.56 -13.31
CA VAL A 204 -6.62 2.27 -14.37
C VAL A 204 -5.84 1.25 -15.18
N ALA A 205 -6.06 1.22 -16.49
CA ALA A 205 -5.20 0.53 -17.45
C ALA A 205 -4.32 1.58 -18.14
N GLU A 206 -3.03 1.47 -17.92
CA GLU A 206 -2.04 2.39 -18.48
C GLU A 206 -1.92 2.20 -19.99
N GLY A 207 -1.66 3.31 -20.70
CA GLY A 207 -1.35 3.26 -22.12
C GLY A 207 0.08 2.82 -22.41
N SER A 208 0.40 2.71 -23.67
CA SER A 208 1.73 2.35 -24.18
C SER A 208 2.34 3.46 -25.02
N VAL A 209 3.65 3.41 -25.20
CA VAL A 209 4.37 4.29 -26.12
C VAL A 209 3.82 4.12 -27.52
N MET A 210 3.53 5.23 -28.20
CA MET A 210 3.01 5.25 -29.55
C MET A 210 4.09 5.45 -30.59
N THR A 211 3.91 4.73 -31.71
CA THR A 211 4.57 5.02 -32.99
C THR A 211 3.46 5.15 -34.02
N ALA A 212 3.25 6.37 -34.49
CA ALA A 212 2.18 6.66 -35.43
C ALA A 212 2.30 5.81 -36.71
N ALA A 213 1.19 5.20 -37.11
CA ALA A 213 1.10 4.43 -38.34
C ALA A 213 -0.35 4.35 -38.82
N VAL A 214 -0.55 4.33 -40.11
CA VAL A 214 -1.86 4.08 -40.72
C VAL A 214 -2.23 2.61 -40.52
N SER A 215 -3.32 2.37 -39.80
CA SER A 215 -3.86 1.06 -39.50
C SER A 215 -5.38 1.15 -39.29
N ASN A 216 -6.06 0.02 -39.28
CA ASN A 216 -7.46 -0.05 -38.90
C ASN A 216 -7.78 -1.38 -38.22
N GLY A 217 -8.78 -1.38 -37.37
CA GLY A 217 -9.23 -2.56 -36.66
C GLY A 217 -10.32 -2.24 -35.65
N THR A 218 -10.70 -3.21 -34.88
CA THR A 218 -11.66 -3.06 -33.79
C THR A 218 -10.95 -3.19 -32.45
N ILE A 219 -11.47 -2.50 -31.44
CA ILE A 219 -11.02 -2.59 -30.06
C ILE A 219 -12.20 -3.12 -29.26
N SER A 220 -11.98 -4.19 -28.50
CA SER A 220 -12.97 -4.72 -27.57
C SER A 220 -12.57 -4.34 -26.15
N ILE A 221 -13.51 -3.77 -25.41
CA ILE A 221 -13.37 -3.42 -23.99
C ILE A 221 -14.46 -4.16 -23.23
N ASN A 222 -14.06 -4.97 -22.25
CA ASN A 222 -14.99 -5.78 -21.45
C ASN A 222 -15.98 -6.58 -22.32
N GLY A 223 -15.50 -7.14 -23.44
CA GLY A 223 -16.30 -7.94 -24.37
C GLY A 223 -17.18 -7.13 -25.34
N VAL A 224 -17.16 -5.81 -25.29
CA VAL A 224 -17.93 -4.94 -26.21
C VAL A 224 -16.98 -4.32 -27.22
N SER A 225 -17.21 -4.58 -28.51
CA SER A 225 -16.37 -4.08 -29.60
C SER A 225 -16.78 -2.68 -30.06
N THR A 226 -15.80 -1.85 -30.34
CA THR A 226 -16.01 -0.55 -31.01
C THR A 226 -16.38 -0.74 -32.48
N ALA A 227 -16.87 0.31 -33.13
CA ALA A 227 -16.77 0.42 -34.58
C ALA A 227 -15.30 0.36 -35.03
N THR A 228 -15.05 0.15 -36.33
CA THR A 228 -13.70 0.16 -36.88
C THR A 228 -13.02 1.49 -36.59
N VAL A 229 -11.87 1.40 -35.94
CA VAL A 229 -10.99 2.54 -35.62
C VAL A 229 -9.96 2.66 -36.75
N TYR A 230 -9.74 3.87 -37.22
CA TYR A 230 -8.71 4.19 -38.22
C TYR A 230 -7.64 5.06 -37.55
N THR A 231 -6.39 4.64 -37.60
CA THR A 231 -5.24 5.42 -37.17
C THR A 231 -4.50 6.03 -38.37
N SER A 232 -3.70 7.05 -38.11
CA SER A 232 -2.95 7.79 -39.14
C SER A 232 -1.45 7.81 -38.78
N ASP A 233 -0.67 8.49 -39.57
CA ASP A 233 0.74 8.83 -39.33
C ASP A 233 0.92 10.00 -38.32
N ASP A 234 -0.19 10.47 -37.74
CA ASP A 234 -0.23 11.42 -36.64
C ASP A 234 -0.68 10.73 -35.36
N ALA A 235 0.16 10.74 -34.34
CA ALA A 235 -0.12 10.05 -33.07
C ALA A 235 -1.26 10.69 -32.28
N GLU A 236 -1.37 12.01 -32.29
CA GLU A 236 -2.46 12.72 -31.60
C GLU A 236 -3.82 12.45 -32.23
N LEU A 237 -3.91 12.49 -33.56
CA LEU A 237 -5.14 12.14 -34.27
C LEU A 237 -5.53 10.67 -34.03
N SER A 238 -4.55 9.78 -33.99
CA SER A 238 -4.76 8.36 -33.69
C SER A 238 -5.28 8.16 -32.26
N ARG A 239 -4.70 8.84 -31.24
CA ARG A 239 -5.23 8.82 -29.86
C ARG A 239 -6.66 9.32 -29.77
N GLN A 240 -6.97 10.45 -30.45
CA GLN A 240 -8.33 11.00 -30.48
C GLN A 240 -9.35 10.00 -31.09
N ALA A 241 -8.97 9.32 -32.17
CA ALA A 241 -9.83 8.32 -32.80
C ALA A 241 -10.09 7.14 -31.86
N VAL A 242 -9.05 6.62 -31.20
CA VAL A 242 -9.16 5.53 -30.20
C VAL A 242 -10.01 5.95 -29.02
N VAL A 243 -9.75 7.12 -28.44
CA VAL A 243 -10.51 7.65 -27.28
C VAL A 243 -11.98 7.85 -27.64
N THR A 244 -12.26 8.40 -28.82
CA THR A 244 -13.64 8.61 -29.28
C THR A 244 -14.38 7.29 -29.45
N ALA A 245 -13.74 6.30 -30.09
CA ALA A 245 -14.35 4.99 -30.32
C ALA A 245 -14.68 4.26 -29.02
N ILE A 246 -13.76 4.28 -28.03
CA ILE A 246 -13.97 3.64 -26.73
C ILE A 246 -15.03 4.40 -25.91
N ASN A 247 -15.01 5.73 -25.91
CA ASN A 247 -15.99 6.51 -25.15
C ASN A 247 -17.42 6.39 -25.72
N ASN A 248 -17.59 6.07 -27.01
CA ASN A 248 -18.90 5.77 -27.59
C ASN A 248 -19.53 4.49 -27.01
N ILE A 249 -18.75 3.58 -26.46
CA ILE A 249 -19.24 2.35 -25.79
C ILE A 249 -19.08 2.41 -24.26
N ALA A 250 -18.73 3.56 -23.69
CA ALA A 250 -18.43 3.70 -22.26
C ALA A 250 -19.61 3.33 -21.35
N GLU A 251 -20.84 3.68 -21.73
CA GLU A 251 -22.05 3.32 -20.97
C GLU A 251 -22.27 1.80 -20.89
N GLN A 252 -21.84 1.05 -21.91
CA GLN A 252 -21.98 -0.42 -21.96
C GLN A 252 -20.84 -1.11 -21.21
N THR A 253 -19.62 -0.57 -21.31
CA THR A 253 -18.41 -1.17 -20.77
C THR A 253 -18.12 -0.75 -19.32
N GLY A 254 -18.60 0.42 -18.90
CA GLY A 254 -18.23 1.07 -17.66
C GLY A 254 -16.80 1.65 -17.67
N VAL A 255 -16.18 1.75 -18.86
CA VAL A 255 -14.80 2.20 -19.03
C VAL A 255 -14.74 3.47 -19.86
N LYS A 256 -13.98 4.45 -19.40
CA LYS A 256 -13.68 5.70 -20.12
C LYS A 256 -12.23 5.72 -20.58
N ALA A 257 -12.01 6.20 -21.80
CA ALA A 257 -10.69 6.45 -22.36
C ALA A 257 -10.31 7.92 -22.19
N ILE A 258 -9.04 8.16 -21.87
CA ILE A 258 -8.45 9.50 -21.67
C ILE A 258 -7.29 9.65 -22.63
N ASN A 259 -7.30 10.74 -23.41
CA ASN A 259 -6.14 11.15 -24.20
C ASN A 259 -5.11 11.81 -23.28
N THR A 260 -3.91 11.25 -23.21
CA THR A 260 -2.84 11.81 -22.39
C THR A 260 -2.14 12.99 -23.05
N HIS A 261 -2.35 13.21 -24.36
CA HIS A 261 -1.62 14.19 -25.19
C HIS A 261 -0.09 13.97 -25.18
N ASP A 262 0.34 12.75 -24.86
CA ASP A 262 1.74 12.35 -24.79
C ASP A 262 1.93 11.00 -25.49
N ASP A 263 2.82 10.99 -26.49
CA ASP A 263 3.11 9.79 -27.28
C ASP A 263 3.77 8.66 -26.45
N LYS A 264 4.44 9.00 -25.36
CA LYS A 264 5.07 8.03 -24.46
C LYS A 264 4.09 7.43 -23.45
N GLN A 265 2.95 8.08 -23.22
CA GLN A 265 1.92 7.63 -22.29
C GLN A 265 0.69 7.04 -23.00
N GLY A 266 0.47 7.36 -24.26
CA GLY A 266 -0.61 6.81 -25.08
C GLY A 266 -2.01 7.15 -24.57
N VAL A 267 -2.90 6.15 -24.52
CA VAL A 267 -4.31 6.26 -24.11
C VAL A 267 -4.53 5.49 -22.82
N VAL A 268 -4.98 6.17 -21.78
CA VAL A 268 -5.28 5.59 -20.46
C VAL A 268 -6.77 5.22 -20.38
N LEU A 269 -7.08 4.03 -19.87
CA LEU A 269 -8.46 3.62 -19.60
C LEU A 269 -8.76 3.65 -18.10
N GLN A 270 -9.98 4.06 -17.73
CA GLN A 270 -10.43 4.12 -16.35
C GLN A 270 -11.82 3.52 -16.16
N ALA A 271 -11.98 2.73 -15.10
CA ALA A 271 -13.27 2.26 -14.60
C ALA A 271 -13.47 2.79 -13.18
N ALA A 272 -14.40 3.72 -13.00
CA ALA A 272 -14.61 4.45 -11.75
C ALA A 272 -15.13 3.56 -10.61
N ASP A 273 -15.78 2.45 -10.92
CA ASP A 273 -16.36 1.53 -9.95
C ASP A 273 -15.43 0.38 -9.53
N GLY A 274 -14.17 0.39 -9.98
CA GLY A 274 -13.16 -0.60 -9.60
C GLY A 274 -13.25 -1.94 -10.32
N ARG A 275 -14.15 -2.07 -11.32
CA ARG A 275 -14.21 -3.29 -12.15
C ARG A 275 -12.92 -3.52 -12.92
N ASN A 276 -12.64 -4.76 -13.28
CA ASN A 276 -11.55 -5.07 -14.20
C ASN A 276 -11.78 -4.42 -15.57
N ILE A 277 -10.69 -4.05 -16.23
CA ILE A 277 -10.70 -3.57 -17.62
C ILE A 277 -10.02 -4.63 -18.49
N GLU A 278 -10.80 -5.31 -19.33
CA GLU A 278 -10.28 -6.21 -20.36
C GLU A 278 -10.08 -5.43 -21.64
N ILE A 279 -8.87 -5.52 -22.19
CA ILE A 279 -8.53 -4.98 -23.51
C ILE A 279 -8.26 -6.16 -24.44
N ASP A 280 -8.93 -6.19 -25.57
CA ASP A 280 -8.64 -7.10 -26.67
C ASP A 280 -8.70 -6.34 -27.99
N THR A 281 -7.64 -6.44 -28.81
CA THR A 281 -7.56 -5.74 -30.09
C THR A 281 -6.63 -6.47 -31.05
N THR A 282 -6.97 -6.40 -32.32
CA THR A 282 -6.13 -6.87 -33.43
C THR A 282 -5.07 -5.84 -33.84
N MET A 283 -5.19 -4.60 -33.34
CA MET A 283 -4.26 -3.51 -33.62
C MET A 283 -3.06 -3.57 -32.66
N THR A 284 -1.93 -3.03 -33.05
CA THR A 284 -0.76 -2.99 -32.18
C THR A 284 -0.91 -1.91 -31.09
N THR A 285 -0.29 -2.12 -29.94
CA THR A 285 -0.24 -1.12 -28.86
C THR A 285 0.42 0.18 -29.32
N ALA A 286 1.45 0.06 -30.16
CA ALA A 286 2.15 1.22 -30.72
C ALA A 286 1.25 2.11 -31.59
N THR A 287 0.27 1.56 -32.31
CA THR A 287 -0.63 2.36 -33.16
C THR A 287 -1.83 2.90 -32.39
N THR A 288 -2.29 2.18 -31.36
CA THR A 288 -3.46 2.58 -30.55
C THR A 288 -3.11 3.41 -29.33
N GLY A 289 -1.89 3.28 -28.81
CA GLY A 289 -1.49 3.85 -27.53
C GLY A 289 -2.12 3.16 -26.31
N LEU A 290 -2.86 2.08 -26.52
CA LEU A 290 -3.46 1.29 -25.44
C LEU A 290 -2.42 0.36 -24.79
N GLY A 291 -2.68 -0.06 -23.57
CA GLY A 291 -1.98 -1.16 -22.94
C GLY A 291 -2.15 -2.47 -23.73
N ALA A 292 -1.33 -3.47 -23.43
CA ALA A 292 -1.42 -4.79 -24.06
C ALA A 292 -2.80 -5.43 -23.88
N SER A 293 -3.18 -6.33 -24.79
CA SER A 293 -4.40 -7.14 -24.67
C SER A 293 -4.29 -8.06 -23.45
N ASN A 294 -4.84 -7.60 -22.34
CA ASN A 294 -4.84 -8.22 -21.02
C ASN A 294 -6.06 -7.77 -20.23
N VAL A 295 -6.23 -8.38 -19.06
CA VAL A 295 -7.17 -7.92 -18.01
C VAL A 295 -6.37 -7.11 -16.99
N TYR A 296 -6.79 -5.89 -16.73
CA TYR A 296 -6.22 -4.98 -15.75
C TYR A 296 -7.11 -4.95 -14.51
N ALA A 297 -6.61 -5.44 -13.38
CA ALA A 297 -7.31 -5.37 -12.12
C ALA A 297 -7.04 -4.04 -11.42
N GLY A 298 -8.05 -3.53 -10.74
CA GLY A 298 -7.97 -2.33 -9.92
C GLY A 298 -7.14 -2.54 -8.65
N THR A 299 -7.08 -1.49 -7.86
CA THR A 299 -6.43 -1.48 -6.55
C THR A 299 -7.45 -1.34 -5.43
N PHE A 300 -7.04 -1.69 -4.24
CA PHE A 300 -7.79 -1.43 -3.02
C PHE A 300 -6.85 -0.86 -1.96
N GLU A 301 -7.43 -0.19 -0.99
CA GLU A 301 -6.72 0.40 0.13
C GLU A 301 -7.11 -0.29 1.42
N LEU A 302 -6.11 -0.55 2.26
CA LEU A 302 -6.31 -1.08 3.60
C LEU A 302 -6.29 0.05 4.62
N ASN A 303 -7.26 0.01 5.52
CA ASN A 303 -7.42 0.95 6.61
C ASN A 303 -7.62 0.18 7.92
N THR A 304 -7.23 0.78 9.03
CA THR A 304 -7.45 0.20 10.35
C THR A 304 -8.68 0.80 11.01
N LEU A 305 -9.39 -0.03 11.77
CA LEU A 305 -10.56 0.39 12.55
C LEU A 305 -10.18 1.08 13.87
N ASP A 306 -8.96 0.84 14.37
CA ASP A 306 -8.51 1.21 15.70
C ASP A 306 -7.15 1.92 15.75
N GLY A 307 -6.62 2.35 14.60
CA GLY A 307 -5.35 3.07 14.51
C GLY A 307 -4.11 2.21 14.77
N ARG A 308 -4.23 0.87 14.78
CA ARG A 308 -3.07 -0.03 14.87
C ARG A 308 -2.36 -0.16 13.52
N SER A 309 -1.08 -0.54 13.56
CA SER A 309 -0.36 -0.95 12.36
C SER A 309 -1.01 -2.19 11.71
N ILE A 310 -0.83 -2.32 10.41
CA ILE A 310 -1.26 -3.49 9.64
C ILE A 310 -0.07 -4.41 9.47
N ASP A 311 -0.14 -5.62 10.01
CA ASP A 311 0.82 -6.69 9.74
C ASP A 311 0.31 -7.57 8.61
N VAL A 312 1.09 -7.65 7.53
CA VAL A 312 0.78 -8.40 6.31
C VAL A 312 1.70 -9.60 6.21
N SER A 313 1.11 -10.77 6.20
CA SER A 313 1.82 -12.05 6.06
C SER A 313 1.01 -13.05 5.22
N SER A 314 1.53 -14.25 5.04
CA SER A 314 0.81 -15.35 4.37
C SER A 314 1.11 -16.68 5.04
N ASN A 315 0.29 -17.70 4.75
CA ASN A 315 0.63 -19.09 5.08
C ASN A 315 1.88 -19.52 4.30
N VAL A 316 2.55 -20.56 4.79
CA VAL A 316 3.77 -21.13 4.19
C VAL A 316 3.58 -21.51 2.72
N SER A 317 2.41 -22.01 2.35
CA SER A 317 2.04 -22.35 0.96
C SER A 317 1.34 -21.22 0.22
N GLY A 318 1.08 -20.09 0.89
CA GLY A 318 0.36 -18.96 0.32
C GLY A 318 1.21 -18.13 -0.63
N LYS A 319 0.53 -17.50 -1.58
CA LYS A 319 1.15 -16.58 -2.54
C LYS A 319 0.64 -15.16 -2.30
N ILE A 320 1.36 -14.40 -1.47
CA ILE A 320 1.02 -13.00 -1.16
C ILE A 320 0.81 -12.14 -2.41
N SER A 321 1.53 -12.43 -3.50
CA SER A 321 1.39 -11.71 -4.77
C SER A 321 -0.02 -11.77 -5.37
N ASN A 322 -0.82 -12.80 -5.04
CA ASN A 322 -2.21 -12.88 -5.47
C ASN A 322 -3.08 -11.79 -4.84
N SER A 323 -2.69 -11.27 -3.66
CA SER A 323 -3.39 -10.17 -3.02
C SER A 323 -3.07 -8.78 -3.61
N GLY A 324 -1.94 -8.63 -4.29
CA GLY A 324 -1.40 -7.33 -4.71
C GLY A 324 -0.72 -6.56 -3.58
N LEU A 325 -0.39 -7.24 -2.47
CA LEU A 325 0.31 -6.71 -1.31
C LEU A 325 1.66 -7.38 -1.13
N ASN A 326 2.50 -6.84 -0.27
CA ASN A 326 3.79 -7.40 0.12
C ASN A 326 3.85 -7.64 1.64
N PHE A 327 4.73 -8.56 2.05
CA PHE A 327 5.01 -8.79 3.46
C PHE A 327 5.50 -7.53 4.16
N GLY A 328 5.10 -7.31 5.39
CA GLY A 328 5.61 -6.22 6.20
C GLY A 328 4.61 -5.72 7.24
N THR A 329 5.09 -4.81 8.09
CA THR A 329 4.27 -4.08 9.05
C THR A 329 4.17 -2.63 8.60
N TYR A 330 2.94 -2.15 8.43
CA TYR A 330 2.63 -0.84 7.87
C TYR A 330 2.00 0.05 8.94
N ALA A 331 2.53 1.26 9.09
CA ALA A 331 2.02 2.20 10.08
C ALA A 331 0.59 2.64 9.75
N ALA A 332 -0.23 2.83 10.77
CA ALA A 332 -1.54 3.45 10.60
C ALA A 332 -1.40 4.94 10.23
N ASP A 333 -2.42 5.47 9.58
CA ASP A 333 -2.55 6.90 9.23
C ASP A 333 -1.42 7.49 8.37
N THR A 334 -0.60 6.62 7.77
CA THR A 334 0.44 6.99 6.81
C THR A 334 0.13 6.35 5.47
N ALA A 335 0.06 7.14 4.41
CA ALA A 335 -0.12 6.62 3.06
C ALA A 335 1.10 5.80 2.65
N GLN A 336 0.94 4.53 2.37
CA GLN A 336 2.03 3.63 2.00
C GLN A 336 1.67 2.81 0.76
N ALA A 337 2.64 2.62 -0.11
CA ALA A 337 2.55 1.72 -1.27
C ALA A 337 3.90 1.06 -1.50
N VAL A 338 3.89 -0.20 -1.91
CA VAL A 338 5.11 -0.96 -2.20
C VAL A 338 5.13 -1.33 -3.67
N THR A 339 6.27 -1.16 -4.34
CA THR A 339 6.42 -1.57 -5.74
C THR A 339 6.18 -3.07 -5.91
N LEU A 340 5.77 -3.51 -7.10
CA LEU A 340 5.68 -4.93 -7.40
C LEU A 340 7.07 -5.57 -7.37
N ALA A 341 7.12 -6.84 -6.98
CA ALA A 341 8.33 -7.64 -7.07
C ALA A 341 8.76 -7.76 -8.53
N ARG A 342 10.04 -7.52 -8.78
CA ARG A 342 10.62 -7.66 -10.11
C ARG A 342 10.91 -9.13 -10.42
N LYS A 343 10.95 -9.47 -11.71
CA LYS A 343 11.40 -10.81 -12.12
C LYS A 343 12.89 -10.98 -11.80
N PRO A 344 13.33 -12.19 -11.38
CA PRO A 344 14.77 -12.47 -11.22
C PRO A 344 15.53 -12.23 -12.51
N GLN A 345 16.73 -11.66 -12.42
CA GLN A 345 17.57 -11.28 -13.58
C GLN A 345 18.80 -12.15 -13.68
N ALA A 346 19.03 -12.73 -14.86
CA ALA A 346 20.24 -13.48 -15.19
C ALA A 346 21.32 -12.60 -15.86
N THR A 347 20.97 -11.39 -16.30
CA THR A 347 21.86 -10.44 -16.97
C THR A 347 21.85 -9.11 -16.24
N ALA A 348 22.79 -8.24 -16.54
CA ALA A 348 22.83 -6.89 -15.98
C ALA A 348 21.52 -6.14 -16.28
N ALA A 349 21.01 -5.40 -15.29
CA ALA A 349 19.89 -4.50 -15.50
C ALA A 349 20.27 -3.42 -16.53
N ALA A 350 19.49 -3.29 -17.60
CA ALA A 350 19.71 -2.34 -18.67
C ALA A 350 18.56 -1.31 -18.72
N PRO A 351 18.78 -0.10 -19.25
CA PRO A 351 17.69 0.82 -19.56
C PRO A 351 16.75 0.16 -20.57
N VAL A 352 15.45 0.22 -20.33
CA VAL A 352 14.46 -0.29 -21.27
C VAL A 352 14.32 0.73 -22.40
N ALA A 353 14.89 0.41 -23.55
CA ALA A 353 14.72 1.19 -24.78
C ALA A 353 13.80 0.42 -25.72
N GLY A 354 12.51 0.70 -25.67
CA GLY A 354 11.56 0.35 -26.72
C GLY A 354 11.31 -1.15 -26.95
N THR A 355 11.50 -2.02 -25.96
CA THR A 355 11.31 -3.46 -26.07
C THR A 355 10.21 -3.99 -25.13
N THR A 356 9.69 -5.13 -25.48
CA THR A 356 8.53 -5.81 -24.88
C THR A 356 8.54 -5.77 -23.34
N ALA A 357 7.56 -5.11 -22.75
CA ALA A 357 7.35 -5.05 -21.32
C ALA A 357 7.45 -6.43 -20.67
N GLY A 358 8.30 -6.59 -19.66
CA GLY A 358 8.31 -7.73 -18.76
C GLY A 358 9.53 -8.65 -18.81
N THR A 359 10.58 -8.35 -19.56
CA THR A 359 11.80 -9.18 -19.62
C THR A 359 13.00 -8.54 -18.93
N GLU A 360 13.00 -7.23 -18.69
CA GLU A 360 14.14 -6.48 -18.17
C GLU A 360 13.82 -5.78 -16.85
N THR A 361 14.82 -5.73 -15.95
CA THR A 361 14.68 -5.04 -14.66
C THR A 361 14.68 -3.52 -14.81
N GLY A 362 15.23 -3.02 -15.92
CA GLY A 362 15.42 -1.60 -16.17
C GLY A 362 16.42 -0.93 -15.23
N VAL A 363 16.77 0.31 -15.55
CA VAL A 363 17.56 1.20 -14.68
C VAL A 363 16.72 2.42 -14.37
N PHE A 364 16.79 2.91 -13.14
CA PHE A 364 16.09 4.11 -12.74
C PHE A 364 16.82 5.36 -13.27
N ASN A 365 16.40 5.80 -14.43
CA ASN A 365 16.90 7.03 -15.07
C ASN A 365 16.19 8.26 -14.50
N GLY A 366 16.73 9.45 -14.78
CA GLY A 366 15.99 10.70 -14.55
C GLY A 366 14.68 10.68 -15.34
N ASP A 367 13.60 11.23 -14.78
CA ASP A 367 12.27 11.21 -15.37
C ASP A 367 11.62 9.82 -15.57
N THR A 368 12.14 8.76 -14.98
CA THR A 368 11.44 7.47 -14.93
C THR A 368 10.21 7.54 -14.05
N LEU A 369 10.29 8.26 -12.93
CA LEU A 369 9.26 8.38 -11.91
C LEU A 369 8.92 9.85 -11.64
N VAL A 370 7.63 10.14 -11.57
CA VAL A 370 7.09 11.43 -11.14
C VAL A 370 6.23 11.20 -9.90
N LEU A 371 6.53 11.89 -8.81
CA LEU A 371 5.78 11.85 -7.56
C LEU A 371 5.19 13.25 -7.28
N ASN A 372 3.87 13.34 -7.13
CA ASN A 372 3.18 14.61 -6.87
C ASN A 372 3.62 15.72 -7.87
N ASN A 373 3.67 15.39 -9.16
CA ASN A 373 4.12 16.25 -10.26
C ASN A 373 5.60 16.68 -10.19
N VAL A 374 6.42 16.04 -9.37
CA VAL A 374 7.87 16.28 -9.27
C VAL A 374 8.61 15.09 -9.87
N SER A 375 9.42 15.36 -10.91
CA SER A 375 10.28 14.36 -11.50
C SER A 375 11.42 13.96 -10.56
N ILE A 376 11.70 12.68 -10.50
CA ILE A 376 12.76 12.11 -9.67
C ILE A 376 14.02 11.91 -10.52
N ASP A 377 15.16 12.33 -9.99
CA ASP A 377 16.46 12.19 -10.65
C ASP A 377 16.89 10.71 -10.72
N ALA A 378 17.85 10.39 -11.59
CA ALA A 378 18.39 9.05 -11.75
C ALA A 378 18.93 8.47 -10.43
N ALA A 379 18.74 7.18 -10.22
CA ALA A 379 19.35 6.46 -9.12
C ALA A 379 20.87 6.33 -9.34
N ASN A 380 21.65 6.51 -8.27
CA ASN A 380 23.11 6.45 -8.34
C ASN A 380 23.62 5.19 -7.63
N ALA A 381 24.49 4.45 -8.31
CA ALA A 381 25.13 3.26 -7.75
C ALA A 381 25.91 3.52 -6.44
N LEU A 382 26.40 4.75 -6.24
CA LEU A 382 27.12 5.14 -5.01
C LEU A 382 26.20 5.23 -3.77
N ASP A 383 24.90 5.35 -3.97
CA ASP A 383 23.93 5.38 -2.87
C ASP A 383 23.67 3.96 -2.29
N ASP A 384 24.05 2.90 -3.01
CA ASP A 384 23.98 1.52 -2.53
C ASP A 384 25.36 1.00 -2.13
N GLN A 385 25.62 0.97 -0.82
CA GLN A 385 26.86 0.43 -0.26
C GLN A 385 26.74 -1.05 0.15
N ALA A 386 25.54 -1.63 0.05
CA ALA A 386 25.26 -2.95 0.57
C ALA A 386 25.27 -4.05 -0.50
N SER A 387 24.71 -3.79 -1.70
CA SER A 387 24.65 -4.81 -2.76
C SER A 387 26.04 -5.10 -3.33
N SER A 388 26.31 -6.38 -3.61
CA SER A 388 27.50 -6.81 -4.38
C SER A 388 27.28 -6.60 -5.88
N THR A 389 28.34 -6.29 -6.60
CA THR A 389 28.39 -6.23 -8.08
C THR A 389 29.24 -7.35 -8.67
N ASP A 390 29.64 -8.34 -7.87
CA ASP A 390 30.46 -9.47 -8.34
C ASP A 390 29.68 -10.34 -9.34
N ALA A 391 28.37 -10.50 -9.13
CA ALA A 391 27.49 -11.08 -10.14
C ALA A 391 27.14 -10.02 -11.20
N ALA A 392 27.31 -10.33 -12.47
CA ALA A 392 27.01 -9.42 -13.58
C ALA A 392 25.54 -8.99 -13.63
N SER A 393 24.62 -9.84 -13.11
CA SER A 393 23.20 -9.58 -13.00
C SER A 393 22.83 -8.59 -11.89
N SER A 394 23.77 -8.26 -10.96
CA SER A 394 23.53 -7.34 -9.84
C SER A 394 24.03 -5.94 -10.19
N THR A 395 23.09 -5.01 -10.34
CA THR A 395 23.37 -3.60 -10.66
C THR A 395 22.94 -2.72 -9.49
N LYS A 396 23.88 -1.98 -8.87
CA LYS A 396 23.59 -1.08 -7.73
C LYS A 396 22.64 0.05 -8.09
N ALA A 397 22.78 0.66 -9.28
CA ALA A 397 21.89 1.75 -9.72
C ALA A 397 20.43 1.30 -9.93
N ALA A 398 20.18 0.00 -10.11
CA ALA A 398 18.84 -0.57 -10.20
C ALA A 398 18.34 -1.14 -8.86
N SER A 399 19.13 -1.07 -7.79
CA SER A 399 18.74 -1.60 -6.49
C SER A 399 17.64 -0.77 -5.83
N ALA A 400 16.85 -1.41 -4.97
CA ALA A 400 15.84 -0.70 -4.19
C ALA A 400 16.47 0.37 -3.28
N ILE A 401 17.69 0.14 -2.78
CA ILE A 401 18.44 1.09 -1.95
C ILE A 401 18.75 2.37 -2.74
N ALA A 402 19.30 2.24 -3.94
CA ALA A 402 19.65 3.39 -4.78
C ALA A 402 18.40 4.16 -5.25
N ILE A 403 17.33 3.45 -5.60
CA ILE A 403 16.06 4.05 -6.00
C ILE A 403 15.43 4.81 -4.82
N ALA A 404 15.38 4.20 -3.64
CA ALA A 404 14.87 4.86 -2.44
C ALA A 404 15.69 6.12 -2.10
N ALA A 405 17.01 6.06 -2.24
CA ALA A 405 17.87 7.22 -2.03
C ALA A 405 17.58 8.36 -3.03
N ALA A 406 17.36 8.04 -4.31
CA ALA A 406 17.00 9.03 -5.33
C ALA A 406 15.68 9.75 -4.98
N ILE A 407 14.66 9.00 -4.57
CA ILE A 407 13.36 9.54 -4.14
C ILE A 407 13.54 10.44 -2.91
N ASN A 408 14.32 10.00 -1.92
CA ASN A 408 14.52 10.72 -0.67
C ASN A 408 15.25 12.06 -0.86
N LYS A 409 16.06 12.22 -1.89
CA LYS A 409 16.67 13.52 -2.26
C LYS A 409 15.63 14.57 -2.63
N LYS A 410 14.42 14.18 -3.03
CA LYS A 410 13.31 15.07 -3.42
C LYS A 410 12.17 15.10 -2.39
N THR A 411 12.29 14.46 -1.23
CA THR A 411 11.22 14.39 -0.20
C THR A 411 10.70 15.78 0.19
N GLY A 412 11.56 16.78 0.31
CA GLY A 412 11.14 18.15 0.64
C GLY A 412 10.20 18.78 -0.38
N MET A 413 10.20 18.32 -1.64
CA MET A 413 9.34 18.79 -2.73
C MET A 413 8.12 17.89 -2.93
N THR A 414 8.32 16.57 -2.83
CA THR A 414 7.28 15.58 -3.09
C THR A 414 6.41 15.29 -1.88
N GLY A 415 6.93 15.46 -0.66
CA GLY A 415 6.31 14.98 0.57
C GLY A 415 6.31 13.45 0.70
N VAL A 416 7.01 12.74 -0.20
CA VAL A 416 7.10 11.27 -0.21
C VAL A 416 8.49 10.84 0.22
N THR A 417 8.55 9.87 1.14
CA THR A 417 9.77 9.16 1.52
C THR A 417 9.77 7.76 0.94
N ALA A 418 10.95 7.19 0.75
CA ALA A 418 11.10 5.83 0.24
C ALA A 418 12.05 5.01 1.11
N THR A 419 11.75 3.73 1.27
CA THR A 419 12.62 2.75 1.93
C THR A 419 12.75 1.50 1.06
N ALA A 420 13.96 0.94 0.99
CA ALA A 420 14.13 -0.40 0.46
C ALA A 420 13.56 -1.39 1.48
N GLU A 421 12.64 -2.25 1.02
CA GLU A 421 12.10 -3.31 1.88
C GLU A 421 13.11 -4.45 2.00
N PRO A 422 13.05 -5.28 3.06
CA PRO A 422 13.84 -6.49 3.12
C PRO A 422 13.68 -7.33 1.86
N ASN A 423 14.79 -7.78 1.28
CA ASN A 423 14.74 -8.68 0.13
C ASN A 423 14.52 -10.12 0.63
N VAL A 424 13.41 -10.71 0.26
CA VAL A 424 12.97 -12.02 0.76
C VAL A 424 12.75 -12.97 -0.41
N ILE A 425 13.40 -14.12 -0.38
CA ILE A 425 13.24 -15.20 -1.36
C ILE A 425 12.74 -16.44 -0.64
N ASN A 426 11.53 -16.89 -0.99
CA ASN A 426 10.90 -18.05 -0.38
C ASN A 426 10.97 -19.26 -1.31
N GLY A 427 11.60 -20.33 -0.86
CA GLY A 427 11.61 -21.62 -1.54
C GLY A 427 10.42 -22.49 -1.11
N SER A 428 9.87 -23.26 -2.06
CA SER A 428 8.66 -24.06 -1.84
C SER A 428 8.90 -25.48 -1.30
N GLY A 429 10.16 -25.90 -1.15
CA GLY A 429 10.45 -27.25 -0.62
C GLY A 429 11.92 -27.59 -0.67
N PHE A 430 12.30 -28.59 0.13
CA PHE A 430 13.62 -29.20 0.20
C PHE A 430 13.57 -30.65 -0.28
N GLN A 431 14.59 -31.04 -1.02
CA GLN A 431 14.84 -32.43 -1.38
C GLN A 431 16.35 -32.67 -1.38
N SER A 432 16.84 -33.64 -0.60
CA SER A 432 18.26 -33.95 -0.55
C SER A 432 18.86 -34.17 -1.94
N GLY A 433 20.04 -33.61 -2.18
CA GLY A 433 20.74 -33.68 -3.45
C GLY A 433 22.21 -33.32 -3.30
N VAL A 434 22.99 -33.54 -4.36
CA VAL A 434 24.39 -33.18 -4.36
C VAL A 434 24.53 -31.68 -4.68
N VAL A 435 25.22 -30.95 -3.80
CA VAL A 435 25.61 -29.56 -4.01
C VAL A 435 27.03 -29.39 -3.50
N THR A 436 27.92 -28.98 -4.36
CA THR A 436 29.34 -28.74 -4.02
C THR A 436 29.75 -27.28 -4.21
N LYS A 437 28.94 -26.51 -4.90
CA LYS A 437 29.17 -25.09 -5.17
C LYS A 437 27.91 -24.30 -4.92
N LEU A 438 28.03 -23.25 -4.13
CA LEU A 438 27.01 -22.22 -3.93
C LEU A 438 27.68 -20.86 -3.88
N ASN A 439 27.32 -20.00 -4.82
CA ASN A 439 27.71 -18.59 -4.79
C ASN A 439 26.50 -17.74 -4.38
N LEU A 440 26.70 -16.91 -3.37
CA LEU A 440 25.68 -16.02 -2.83
C LEU A 440 26.28 -14.62 -2.69
N ASN A 441 25.74 -13.66 -3.42
CA ASN A 441 26.24 -12.26 -3.48
C ASN A 441 27.75 -12.15 -3.81
N GLY A 442 28.24 -13.02 -4.70
CA GLY A 442 29.64 -13.07 -5.11
C GLY A 442 30.55 -13.85 -4.16
N VAL A 443 30.04 -14.34 -3.03
CA VAL A 443 30.78 -15.12 -2.06
C VAL A 443 30.58 -16.61 -2.30
N ASP A 444 31.66 -17.37 -2.40
CA ASP A 444 31.60 -18.84 -2.49
C ASP A 444 31.35 -19.41 -1.09
N VAL A 445 30.11 -19.82 -0.88
CA VAL A 445 29.65 -20.41 0.38
C VAL A 445 30.19 -21.84 0.50
N GLN A 446 30.84 -22.14 1.63
CA GLN A 446 31.35 -23.49 1.89
C GLN A 446 30.18 -24.44 2.13
N ILE A 447 29.88 -25.28 1.17
CA ILE A 447 28.77 -26.23 1.19
C ILE A 447 29.22 -27.59 0.62
N SER A 448 28.75 -28.68 1.22
CA SER A 448 28.96 -30.02 0.71
C SER A 448 27.74 -30.87 1.09
N LEU A 449 26.79 -30.99 0.18
CA LEU A 449 25.56 -31.74 0.37
C LEU A 449 25.56 -33.02 -0.44
N GLY A 450 24.88 -34.04 0.06
CA GLY A 450 24.68 -35.33 -0.57
C GLY A 450 23.28 -35.90 -0.29
N ALA A 451 23.08 -37.17 -0.65
CA ALA A 451 21.77 -37.83 -0.54
C ALA A 451 21.22 -37.91 0.89
N SER A 452 22.05 -37.77 1.93
CA SER A 452 21.64 -37.80 3.33
C SER A 452 21.62 -36.43 3.99
N SER A 453 21.92 -35.36 3.24
CA SER A 453 21.89 -34.01 3.77
C SER A 453 20.48 -33.54 4.07
N THR A 454 20.37 -32.69 5.06
CA THR A 454 19.11 -32.13 5.58
C THR A 454 19.00 -30.65 5.20
N ARG A 455 17.80 -30.10 5.38
CA ARG A 455 17.57 -28.67 5.26
C ARG A 455 18.45 -27.86 6.21
N ASP A 456 18.69 -28.38 7.41
CA ASP A 456 19.49 -27.70 8.43
C ASP A 456 20.96 -27.57 8.02
N ASP A 457 21.50 -28.50 7.22
CA ASP A 457 22.85 -28.39 6.67
C ASP A 457 22.96 -27.20 5.71
N VAL A 458 21.91 -26.97 4.92
CA VAL A 458 21.83 -25.77 4.05
C VAL A 458 21.74 -24.48 4.85
N LEU A 459 20.88 -24.44 5.88
CA LEU A 459 20.73 -23.28 6.76
C LEU A 459 22.05 -22.95 7.44
N ASN A 460 22.75 -23.95 7.97
CA ASN A 460 24.02 -23.78 8.64
C ASN A 460 25.10 -23.25 7.69
N ALA A 461 25.19 -23.79 6.47
CA ALA A 461 26.17 -23.36 5.47
C ALA A 461 25.96 -21.88 5.06
N ILE A 462 24.73 -21.49 4.76
CA ILE A 462 24.40 -20.13 4.34
C ILE A 462 24.61 -19.15 5.51
N ASN A 463 24.15 -19.48 6.70
CA ASN A 463 24.27 -18.62 7.87
C ASN A 463 25.72 -18.47 8.35
N ALA A 464 26.59 -19.46 8.12
CA ALA A 464 28.03 -19.34 8.38
C ALA A 464 28.68 -18.25 7.51
N ALA A 465 28.15 -17.96 6.32
CA ALA A 465 28.61 -16.91 5.42
C ALA A 465 27.85 -15.58 5.56
N GLN A 466 26.90 -15.46 6.50
CA GLN A 466 26.04 -14.28 6.67
C GLN A 466 26.81 -12.97 6.75
N GLY A 467 27.91 -12.95 7.50
CA GLY A 467 28.72 -11.74 7.68
C GLY A 467 29.34 -11.20 6.38
N GLN A 468 29.53 -12.04 5.37
CA GLN A 468 30.08 -11.69 4.06
C GLN A 468 28.98 -11.43 3.03
N THR A 469 27.95 -12.27 3.03
CA THR A 469 26.85 -12.20 2.05
C THR A 469 25.78 -11.18 2.40
N GLY A 470 25.58 -10.89 3.69
CA GLY A 470 24.48 -10.09 4.23
C GLY A 470 23.11 -10.78 4.15
N VAL A 471 23.10 -12.10 3.90
CA VAL A 471 21.88 -12.89 3.74
C VAL A 471 21.75 -13.88 4.89
N VAL A 472 20.55 -13.96 5.47
CA VAL A 472 20.19 -14.93 6.51
C VAL A 472 19.25 -15.96 5.91
N ALA A 473 19.49 -17.23 6.19
CA ALA A 473 18.60 -18.32 5.84
C ALA A 473 17.80 -18.79 7.06
N SER A 474 16.52 -19.02 6.91
CA SER A 474 15.66 -19.63 7.94
C SER A 474 14.68 -20.63 7.32
N ALA A 475 14.12 -21.51 8.17
CA ALA A 475 13.16 -22.49 7.72
C ALA A 475 11.85 -21.81 7.27
N TRP A 476 11.32 -22.25 6.12
CA TRP A 476 10.06 -21.77 5.57
C TRP A 476 9.27 -22.96 5.04
N GLY A 477 8.30 -23.41 5.78
CA GLY A 477 7.59 -24.66 5.46
C GLY A 477 8.52 -25.82 5.24
N GLU A 478 8.42 -26.45 4.09
CA GLU A 478 9.29 -27.54 3.66
C GLU A 478 10.61 -27.05 3.01
N GLY A 479 10.71 -25.76 2.69
CA GLY A 479 11.89 -25.12 2.11
C GLY A 479 12.61 -24.18 3.09
N ILE A 480 13.32 -23.21 2.52
CA ILE A 480 13.98 -22.14 3.26
C ILE A 480 13.55 -20.78 2.72
N THR A 481 13.69 -19.76 3.54
CA THR A 481 13.67 -18.35 3.11
C THR A 481 15.06 -17.76 3.24
N LEU A 482 15.45 -16.98 2.24
CA LEU A 482 16.63 -16.12 2.28
C LEU A 482 16.19 -14.69 2.48
N THR A 483 16.79 -14.00 3.44
CA THR A 483 16.44 -12.62 3.78
C THR A 483 17.69 -11.74 3.84
N ALA A 484 17.68 -10.66 3.08
CA ALA A 484 18.59 -9.54 3.25
C ALA A 484 17.81 -8.37 3.86
N ALA A 485 17.97 -8.16 5.16
CA ALA A 485 17.18 -7.22 5.95
C ALA A 485 17.35 -5.75 5.54
N ASP A 486 18.48 -5.41 4.93
CA ASP A 486 18.81 -4.06 4.46
C ASP A 486 18.31 -3.76 3.03
N GLY A 487 17.63 -4.72 2.39
CA GLY A 487 17.08 -4.56 1.05
C GLY A 487 18.08 -4.65 -0.09
N ARG A 488 19.31 -5.14 0.18
CA ARG A 488 20.31 -5.39 -0.87
C ARG A 488 19.85 -6.41 -1.89
N ASN A 489 20.44 -6.38 -3.06
CA ASN A 489 20.26 -7.42 -4.06
C ASN A 489 20.73 -8.78 -3.53
N ILE A 490 20.03 -9.85 -3.91
CA ILE A 490 20.43 -11.24 -3.61
C ILE A 490 20.71 -11.95 -4.94
N SER A 491 21.96 -12.30 -5.16
CA SER A 491 22.43 -13.02 -6.36
C SER A 491 22.79 -14.46 -5.97
N ILE A 492 22.23 -15.45 -6.68
CA ILE A 492 22.38 -16.86 -6.33
C ILE A 492 22.77 -17.66 -7.56
N SER A 493 23.79 -18.51 -7.43
CA SER A 493 24.15 -19.59 -8.36
C SER A 493 24.57 -20.83 -7.58
N SER A 494 24.22 -22.02 -8.09
CA SER A 494 24.62 -23.29 -7.46
C SER A 494 24.75 -24.38 -8.54
N ASP A 495 25.63 -25.35 -8.31
CA ASP A 495 25.75 -26.56 -9.13
C ASP A 495 24.66 -27.62 -8.81
N ALA A 496 23.66 -27.25 -7.99
CA ALA A 496 22.51 -28.10 -7.72
C ALA A 496 21.73 -28.42 -9.00
N THR A 497 21.40 -29.67 -9.22
CA THR A 497 20.57 -30.10 -10.36
C THR A 497 19.14 -29.57 -10.23
N ASP A 498 18.64 -29.40 -9.01
CA ASP A 498 17.34 -28.79 -8.68
C ASP A 498 17.55 -27.86 -7.48
N ALA A 499 17.01 -26.66 -7.55
CA ALA A 499 17.06 -25.68 -6.46
C ALA A 499 16.45 -26.21 -5.13
N LYS A 500 15.63 -27.25 -5.19
CA LYS A 500 15.14 -27.98 -3.99
C LYS A 500 16.26 -28.55 -3.14
N ALA A 501 17.44 -28.88 -3.73
CA ALA A 501 18.58 -29.36 -2.94
C ALA A 501 19.11 -28.27 -1.96
N LEU A 502 18.81 -27.02 -2.24
CA LEU A 502 19.05 -25.88 -1.35
C LEU A 502 17.80 -25.45 -0.56
N GLY A 503 16.68 -26.17 -0.65
CA GLY A 503 15.43 -25.72 -0.06
C GLY A 503 14.76 -24.56 -0.81
N LEU A 504 15.24 -24.23 -2.01
CA LEU A 504 14.79 -23.12 -2.84
C LEU A 504 13.88 -23.57 -4.01
N GLY A 505 13.10 -24.62 -3.80
CA GLY A 505 12.18 -25.11 -4.83
C GLY A 505 11.34 -23.99 -5.43
N GLY A 506 11.24 -23.95 -6.77
CA GLY A 506 10.50 -22.90 -7.49
C GLY A 506 11.22 -21.55 -7.63
N VAL A 507 12.39 -21.40 -7.04
CA VAL A 507 13.23 -20.20 -7.20
C VAL A 507 14.15 -20.37 -8.40
N THR A 508 14.25 -19.35 -9.24
CA THR A 508 15.20 -19.32 -10.35
C THR A 508 16.58 -18.91 -9.82
N ILE A 509 17.56 -19.77 -10.00
CA ILE A 509 18.97 -19.57 -9.61
C ILE A 509 19.89 -19.89 -10.80
N GLY A 510 21.15 -19.42 -10.75
CA GLY A 510 22.19 -19.84 -11.68
C GLY A 510 22.57 -21.31 -11.48
N THR A 511 23.17 -21.94 -12.48
CA THR A 511 23.44 -23.39 -12.52
C THR A 511 24.94 -23.76 -12.50
N ALA A 512 25.85 -22.78 -12.61
CA ALA A 512 27.29 -23.03 -12.58
C ALA A 512 27.89 -23.06 -11.16
N GLY A 513 27.17 -22.53 -10.19
CA GLY A 513 27.64 -22.42 -8.81
C GLY A 513 28.74 -21.35 -8.62
N ASP A 514 28.79 -20.38 -9.51
CA ASP A 514 29.72 -19.24 -9.43
C ASP A 514 29.02 -17.92 -9.76
N LYS A 515 29.75 -16.81 -9.62
CA LYS A 515 29.20 -15.47 -9.82
C LYS A 515 28.84 -15.13 -11.28
N THR A 516 29.30 -15.90 -12.28
CA THR A 516 29.18 -15.53 -13.69
C THR A 516 27.78 -15.76 -14.25
N ASP A 517 27.06 -16.74 -13.73
CA ASP A 517 25.68 -17.07 -14.11
C ASP A 517 24.65 -16.81 -13.00
N ALA A 518 25.08 -16.16 -11.91
CA ALA A 518 24.19 -15.91 -10.79
C ALA A 518 22.96 -15.09 -11.21
N VAL A 519 21.80 -15.54 -10.73
CA VAL A 519 20.51 -14.87 -10.93
C VAL A 519 20.24 -13.94 -9.76
N THR A 520 19.94 -12.68 -10.05
CA THR A 520 19.74 -11.65 -9.03
C THR A 520 18.26 -11.35 -8.83
N GLN A 521 17.84 -11.39 -7.57
CA GLN A 521 16.58 -10.88 -7.07
C GLN A 521 16.79 -9.47 -6.52
N TYR A 522 16.01 -8.52 -7.02
CA TYR A 522 15.98 -7.14 -6.53
C TYR A 522 14.88 -6.97 -5.50
N SER A 523 15.13 -6.18 -4.47
CA SER A 523 14.11 -5.84 -3.47
C SER A 523 13.07 -4.87 -4.03
N THR A 524 12.00 -4.68 -3.27
CA THR A 524 10.93 -3.71 -3.52
C THR A 524 11.20 -2.40 -2.78
N VAL A 525 10.54 -1.33 -3.24
CA VAL A 525 10.60 0.00 -2.63
C VAL A 525 9.25 0.32 -2.02
N LYS A 526 9.24 0.68 -0.73
CA LYS A 526 8.07 1.21 -0.05
C LYS A 526 8.10 2.73 -0.13
N LEU A 527 7.03 3.30 -0.66
CA LEU A 527 6.75 4.73 -0.65
C LEU A 527 5.86 5.06 0.55
N SER A 528 6.12 6.15 1.23
CA SER A 528 5.35 6.58 2.40
C SER A 528 5.18 8.10 2.39
N SER A 529 3.98 8.57 2.77
CA SER A 529 3.66 10.00 2.90
C SER A 529 2.60 10.22 3.97
N ASP A 530 2.64 11.36 4.61
CA ASP A 530 1.58 11.79 5.56
C ASP A 530 0.28 12.18 4.84
N LYS A 531 0.30 12.29 3.52
CA LYS A 531 -0.84 12.64 2.67
C LYS A 531 -0.95 11.65 1.52
N ALA A 532 -2.12 11.61 0.89
CA ALA A 532 -2.25 10.93 -0.40
C ALA A 532 -1.22 11.49 -1.39
N PHE A 533 -0.64 10.62 -2.21
CA PHE A 533 0.36 10.99 -3.20
C PHE A 533 0.09 10.32 -4.56
N THR A 534 0.49 10.98 -5.62
CA THR A 534 0.39 10.46 -6.98
C THR A 534 1.72 9.87 -7.42
N VAL A 535 1.64 8.76 -8.13
CA VAL A 535 2.75 8.07 -8.79
C VAL A 535 2.46 8.03 -10.28
N GLU A 536 3.35 8.55 -11.08
CA GLU A 536 3.21 8.60 -12.53
C GLU A 536 4.55 8.30 -13.21
N SER A 537 4.50 7.81 -14.45
CA SER A 537 5.67 7.72 -15.30
C SER A 537 6.04 9.11 -15.83
N GLY A 538 7.31 9.38 -15.95
CA GLY A 538 7.82 10.61 -16.56
C GLY A 538 8.10 10.47 -18.05
N SER A 539 9.00 11.32 -18.56
CA SER A 539 9.33 11.40 -19.99
C SER A 539 9.99 10.13 -20.58
N GLU A 540 10.48 9.21 -19.74
CA GLU A 540 10.99 7.90 -20.17
C GLU A 540 9.87 6.92 -20.58
N GLY A 541 8.60 7.25 -20.29
CA GLY A 541 7.43 6.43 -20.61
C GLY A 541 7.16 5.30 -19.61
N ASN A 542 6.17 4.46 -19.94
CA ASN A 542 5.67 3.45 -19.01
C ASN A 542 6.53 2.17 -18.92
N ASP A 543 7.28 1.82 -19.97
CA ASP A 543 7.95 0.51 -20.04
C ASP A 543 9.00 0.35 -18.93
N ASN A 544 9.93 1.29 -18.81
CA ASN A 544 10.96 1.27 -17.75
C ASN A 544 10.34 1.43 -16.36
N PHE A 545 9.37 2.33 -16.21
CA PHE A 545 8.61 2.54 -14.99
C PHE A 545 7.92 1.25 -14.51
N ALA A 546 7.24 0.54 -15.41
CA ALA A 546 6.57 -0.72 -15.11
C ALA A 546 7.56 -1.86 -14.81
N ALA A 547 8.70 -1.93 -15.52
CA ALA A 547 9.74 -2.92 -15.31
C ALA A 547 10.39 -2.80 -13.91
N LEU A 548 10.47 -1.58 -13.37
CA LEU A 548 10.94 -1.30 -12.00
C LEU A 548 9.90 -1.61 -10.91
N GLY A 549 8.72 -2.04 -11.29
CA GLY A 549 7.65 -2.42 -10.37
C GLY A 549 6.73 -1.27 -9.96
N PHE A 550 6.95 -0.06 -10.47
CA PHE A 550 6.03 1.06 -10.22
C PHE A 550 4.72 0.89 -10.99
N ARG A 551 3.66 1.45 -10.46
CA ARG A 551 2.35 1.54 -11.11
C ARG A 551 1.79 2.94 -10.90
N ARG A 552 1.16 3.47 -11.95
CA ARG A 552 0.49 4.75 -11.91
C ARG A 552 -0.73 4.69 -11.00
N GLY A 553 -0.95 5.75 -10.24
CA GLY A 553 -2.14 5.85 -9.40
C GLY A 553 -2.01 6.93 -8.33
N THR A 554 -3.10 7.11 -7.59
CA THR A 554 -3.13 7.87 -6.34
C THR A 554 -3.15 6.87 -5.19
N PHE A 555 -2.24 7.01 -4.26
CA PHE A 555 -2.06 6.11 -3.13
C PHE A 555 -2.33 6.86 -1.83
N GLY A 556 -2.91 6.16 -0.85
CA GLY A 556 -3.16 6.72 0.47
C GLY A 556 -4.39 7.63 0.57
N GLY A 557 -5.29 7.55 -0.35
CA GLY A 557 -6.58 8.21 -0.31
C GLY A 557 -7.56 7.56 -1.27
N SER A 558 -8.75 7.17 -0.80
CA SER A 558 -9.82 6.87 -1.75
C SER A 558 -10.14 8.15 -2.55
N ASP A 559 -10.52 8.02 -3.81
CA ASP A 559 -10.93 9.17 -4.65
C ASP A 559 -12.05 10.03 -4.02
N ASN A 560 -12.68 9.53 -2.96
CA ASN A 560 -13.73 10.18 -2.19
C ASN A 560 -13.30 10.54 -0.76
N ALA A 561 -12.05 10.30 -0.35
CA ALA A 561 -11.59 10.70 0.98
C ALA A 561 -11.32 12.21 0.99
N LEU A 562 -12.02 12.91 1.88
CA LEU A 562 -11.83 14.34 2.09
C LEU A 562 -11.76 14.60 3.59
N LYS A 563 -10.59 14.96 4.08
CA LYS A 563 -10.42 15.35 5.48
C LYS A 563 -10.79 16.81 5.69
N VAL A 564 -11.17 17.14 6.92
CA VAL A 564 -11.51 18.53 7.28
C VAL A 564 -10.33 19.47 6.99
N ALA A 565 -9.09 19.02 7.14
CA ALA A 565 -7.91 19.79 6.76
C ALA A 565 -7.89 20.19 5.27
N ASP A 566 -8.41 19.35 4.39
CA ASP A 566 -8.28 19.47 2.94
C ASP A 566 -9.52 20.10 2.26
N ILE A 567 -10.59 20.41 3.01
CA ILE A 567 -11.78 21.03 2.42
C ILE A 567 -11.49 22.39 1.82
N ASP A 568 -12.02 22.60 0.62
CA ASP A 568 -11.94 23.85 -0.14
C ASP A 568 -13.34 24.27 -0.56
N VAL A 569 -13.80 25.41 -0.06
CA VAL A 569 -15.13 25.95 -0.37
C VAL A 569 -15.07 27.12 -1.36
N THR A 570 -13.93 27.31 -2.05
CA THR A 570 -13.78 28.38 -3.06
C THR A 570 -14.54 28.11 -4.34
N THR A 571 -14.98 26.84 -4.54
CA THR A 571 -15.83 26.42 -5.65
C THR A 571 -17.14 25.82 -5.15
N GLN A 572 -18.19 25.84 -5.98
CA GLN A 572 -19.47 25.22 -5.64
C GLN A 572 -19.35 23.71 -5.42
N ALA A 573 -18.57 23.02 -6.28
CA ALA A 573 -18.33 21.58 -6.17
C ALA A 573 -17.57 21.25 -4.88
N GLY A 574 -16.46 21.97 -4.60
CA GLY A 574 -15.69 21.81 -3.37
C GLY A 574 -16.51 22.08 -2.11
N ALA A 575 -17.39 23.09 -2.13
CA ALA A 575 -18.31 23.35 -1.03
C ALA A 575 -19.31 22.20 -0.80
N THR A 576 -19.80 21.57 -1.86
CA THR A 576 -20.68 20.39 -1.75
C THR A 576 -19.94 19.18 -1.18
N ASP A 577 -18.69 18.95 -1.57
CA ASP A 577 -17.86 17.87 -1.04
C ASP A 577 -17.44 18.15 0.42
N ALA A 578 -17.18 19.42 0.76
CA ALA A 578 -16.93 19.84 2.13
C ALA A 578 -18.09 19.50 3.09
N ILE A 579 -19.35 19.64 2.65
CA ILE A 579 -20.53 19.26 3.45
C ILE A 579 -20.45 17.77 3.82
N LYS A 580 -20.14 16.88 2.86
CA LYS A 580 -20.03 15.43 3.10
C LYS A 580 -18.90 15.12 4.10
N ALA A 581 -17.75 15.78 3.95
CA ALA A 581 -16.61 15.60 4.84
C ALA A 581 -16.92 16.07 6.27
N LEU A 582 -17.62 17.19 6.41
CA LEU A 582 -18.02 17.73 7.70
C LEU A 582 -19.11 16.90 8.38
N ASP A 583 -20.06 16.34 7.63
CA ASP A 583 -21.04 15.40 8.16
C ASP A 583 -20.35 14.11 8.69
N ALA A 584 -19.36 13.59 7.98
CA ALA A 584 -18.57 12.45 8.43
C ALA A 584 -17.74 12.80 9.69
N ALA A 585 -17.14 14.00 9.75
CA ALA A 585 -16.40 14.47 10.92
C ALA A 585 -17.31 14.62 12.15
N LEU A 586 -18.49 15.19 11.97
CA LEU A 586 -19.49 15.32 13.04
C LEU A 586 -19.92 13.96 13.60
N ASN A 587 -20.14 12.98 12.72
CA ASN A 587 -20.49 11.61 13.13
C ASN A 587 -19.35 10.96 13.93
N SER A 588 -18.10 11.14 13.49
CA SER A 588 -16.91 10.60 14.18
C SER A 588 -16.74 11.20 15.58
N VAL A 589 -16.78 12.53 15.68
CA VAL A 589 -16.65 13.23 16.99
C VAL A 589 -17.80 12.87 17.92
N SER A 590 -19.04 12.76 17.40
CA SER A 590 -20.21 12.37 18.20
C SER A 590 -20.07 10.92 18.71
N ALA A 591 -19.52 10.02 17.92
CA ALA A 591 -19.25 8.65 18.35
C ALA A 591 -18.20 8.59 19.48
N ASP A 592 -17.15 9.43 19.39
CA ASP A 592 -16.13 9.51 20.44
C ASP A 592 -16.66 10.19 21.72
N GLN A 593 -17.55 11.19 21.62
CA GLN A 593 -18.29 11.73 22.76
C GLN A 593 -19.15 10.65 23.45
N ALA A 594 -19.87 9.84 22.67
CA ALA A 594 -20.66 8.74 23.21
C ALA A 594 -19.78 7.71 23.94
N LYS A 595 -18.59 7.40 23.42
CA LYS A 595 -17.61 6.54 24.10
C LYS A 595 -17.13 7.16 25.42
N ALA A 596 -16.82 8.47 25.43
CA ALA A 596 -16.43 9.19 26.67
C ALA A 596 -17.51 9.10 27.73
N GLY A 597 -18.79 9.35 27.39
CA GLY A 597 -19.92 9.16 28.27
C GLY A 597 -20.10 7.72 28.78
N ALA A 598 -19.89 6.74 27.90
CA ALA A 598 -19.92 5.33 28.29
C ALA A 598 -18.78 4.97 29.27
N PHE A 599 -17.59 5.54 29.12
CA PHE A 599 -16.50 5.37 30.10
C PHE A 599 -16.84 5.94 31.46
N GLN A 600 -17.43 7.14 31.51
CA GLN A 600 -17.87 7.76 32.78
C GLN A 600 -18.89 6.88 33.53
N ASN A 601 -19.83 6.26 32.82
CA ASN A 601 -20.82 5.38 33.40
C ASN A 601 -20.26 4.04 33.92
N ARG A 602 -19.10 3.61 33.41
CA ARG A 602 -18.45 2.35 33.79
C ARG A 602 -17.42 2.52 34.92
N LEU A 603 -16.88 3.71 35.11
CA LEU A 603 -15.96 4.08 36.20
C LEU A 603 -16.71 4.40 37.49
#